data_0eae30ed5a3c6d861209b19eef670069
#
_entry.id   0eae30ed5a3c6d861209b19eef670069
#
_cell.length_a   1.000
_cell.length_b   1.000
_cell.length_c   1.000
_cell.angle_alpha   90.00
_cell.angle_beta   90.00
_cell.angle_gamma   90.00
#
_symmetry.space_group_name_H-M   'P 1'
#
loop_
_entity.id
_entity.type
_entity.pdbx_description
1 polymer ?
#
loop_
_entity_poly.entity_id
_entity_poly.type
_entity_poly.pdbx_seq_one_letter_code
_entity_poly.pdbx_strand_id
1 'polypeptide(L)'
;MKQFNETNVLIFSSIANPAVFYQTIKKLNPSNIDEIKFKDHHVYTNEEILEIKEKAQNYDYVLTTEKDIVKIDENIENLMILKMQFKIVEK
;
A
#
# COMPACT_ATOMS: atom_id res chain seq x y z
N MET A 1 -9.39 5.57 11.40
CA MET A 1 -10.47 5.27 10.46
C MET A 1 -11.01 3.88 10.74
N LYS A 2 -12.31 3.78 10.86
CA LYS A 2 -12.93 2.50 11.21
C LYS A 2 -12.85 1.45 10.11
N GLN A 3 -12.75 1.87 8.84
CA GLN A 3 -12.77 0.89 7.75
C GLN A 3 -11.56 -0.05 7.73
N PHE A 4 -10.46 0.34 8.38
CA PHE A 4 -9.27 -0.52 8.43
C PHE A 4 -9.18 -1.33 9.72
N ASN A 5 -10.06 -1.03 10.69
CA ASN A 5 -10.04 -1.75 11.96
C ASN A 5 -10.34 -3.23 11.75
N GLU A 6 -9.47 -4.07 12.29
CA GLU A 6 -9.62 -5.54 12.21
C GLU A 6 -9.58 -6.10 10.78
N THR A 7 -8.96 -5.38 9.84
CA THR A 7 -8.82 -5.85 8.47
C THR A 7 -7.42 -6.40 8.20
N ASN A 8 -7.30 -7.18 7.14
CA ASN A 8 -6.04 -7.71 6.67
C ASN A 8 -5.55 -6.81 5.54
N VAL A 9 -4.38 -6.18 5.70
CA VAL A 9 -3.88 -5.23 4.73
C VAL A 9 -2.48 -5.59 4.24
N LEU A 10 -2.23 -5.26 2.98
CA LEU A 10 -0.92 -5.34 2.35
C LEU A 10 -0.48 -3.92 2.06
N ILE A 11 0.74 -3.58 2.44
CA ILE A 11 1.30 -2.28 2.08
C ILE A 11 2.56 -2.47 1.23
N PHE A 12 2.79 -1.57 0.30
CA PHE A 12 4.02 -1.59 -0.49
C PHE A 12 4.48 -0.17 -0.76
N SER A 13 5.80 0.01 -0.86
CA SER A 13 6.37 1.33 -1.09
C SER A 13 7.81 1.25 -1.58
N SER A 14 8.25 2.33 -2.22
CA SER A 14 9.65 2.51 -2.62
C SER A 14 10.12 3.90 -2.19
N ILE A 15 9.98 4.18 -0.91
CA ILE A 15 10.29 5.48 -0.32
C ILE A 15 11.48 5.37 0.64
N ALA A 16 12.09 6.51 0.96
CA ALA A 16 13.28 6.55 1.80
C ALA A 16 13.01 6.08 3.24
N ASN A 17 11.79 6.30 3.74
CA ASN A 17 11.46 5.97 5.13
C ASN A 17 10.17 5.16 5.23
N PRO A 18 10.22 3.87 4.85
CA PRO A 18 9.03 3.01 4.89
C PRO A 18 8.49 2.77 6.30
N ALA A 19 9.34 2.93 7.32
CA ALA A 19 8.90 2.72 8.69
C ALA A 19 7.82 3.70 9.12
N VAL A 20 7.89 4.96 8.65
CA VAL A 20 6.87 5.96 8.95
C VAL A 20 5.54 5.55 8.33
N PHE A 21 5.56 5.08 7.09
CA PHE A 21 4.38 4.59 6.41
C PHE A 21 3.76 3.42 7.18
N TYR A 22 4.58 2.43 7.54
CA TYR A 22 4.12 1.29 8.30
C TYR A 22 3.47 1.70 9.61
N GLN A 23 4.10 2.59 10.38
CA GLN A 23 3.57 3.03 11.66
C GLN A 23 2.25 3.80 11.50
N THR A 24 2.13 4.58 10.43
CA THR A 24 0.89 5.30 10.15
C THR A 24 -0.27 4.33 9.92
N ILE A 25 -0.02 3.28 9.13
CA ILE A 25 -1.05 2.28 8.86
C ILE A 25 -1.37 1.46 10.11
N LYS A 26 -0.36 1.15 10.91
CA LYS A 26 -0.55 0.40 12.15
C LYS A 26 -1.51 1.11 13.11
N LYS A 27 -1.50 2.43 13.12
CA LYS A 27 -2.40 3.22 13.98
C LYS A 27 -3.87 3.05 13.61
N LEU A 28 -4.16 2.54 12.41
CA LEU A 28 -5.53 2.29 11.96
C LEU A 28 -6.06 0.95 12.48
N ASN A 29 -5.22 0.23 13.22
CA ASN A 29 -5.56 -1.00 13.92
C ASN A 29 -6.03 -2.15 13.02
N PRO A 30 -5.33 -2.43 11.91
CA PRO A 30 -5.66 -3.63 11.13
C PRO A 30 -5.31 -4.88 11.93
N SER A 31 -5.94 -6.01 11.61
CA SER A 31 -5.63 -7.27 12.27
C SER A 31 -4.28 -7.82 11.80
N ASN A 32 -3.89 -7.51 10.58
CA ASN A 32 -2.62 -7.95 10.02
C ASN A 32 -2.12 -6.94 8.99
N ILE A 33 -0.81 -6.72 8.99
CA ILE A 33 -0.14 -5.90 7.98
C ILE A 33 0.99 -6.73 7.39
N ASP A 34 0.91 -6.99 6.08
CA ASP A 34 2.03 -7.55 5.35
C ASP A 34 2.65 -6.42 4.52
N GLU A 35 3.95 -6.42 4.41
CA GLU A 35 4.66 -5.31 3.79
C GLU A 35 5.63 -5.81 2.72
N ILE A 36 5.61 -5.14 1.56
CA ILE A 36 6.61 -5.34 0.52
C ILE A 36 7.39 -4.03 0.43
N LYS A 37 8.67 -4.08 0.79
CA LYS A 37 9.55 -2.91 0.73
C LYS A 37 10.42 -3.00 -0.51
N PHE A 38 10.31 -1.99 -1.37
CA PHE A 38 11.20 -1.84 -2.51
C PHE A 38 12.25 -0.80 -2.17
N LYS A 39 13.34 -0.81 -2.90
CA LYS A 39 14.39 0.18 -2.76
C LYS A 39 13.83 1.57 -3.08
N ASP A 40 14.32 2.59 -2.39
CA ASP A 40 13.94 3.98 -2.64
C ASP A 40 14.09 4.31 -4.13
N HIS A 41 13.08 4.94 -4.70
CA HIS A 41 13.00 5.27 -6.12
C HIS A 41 13.00 4.05 -7.06
N HIS A 42 12.55 2.91 -6.56
CA HIS A 42 12.46 1.71 -7.37
C HIS A 42 11.53 1.92 -8.57
N VAL A 43 11.95 1.42 -9.72
CA VAL A 43 11.12 1.42 -10.93
C VAL A 43 10.40 0.06 -10.97
N TYR A 44 9.09 0.08 -10.82
CA TYR A 44 8.30 -1.15 -10.81
C TYR A 44 8.29 -1.79 -12.19
N THR A 45 8.59 -3.09 -12.25
CA THR A 45 8.44 -3.85 -13.48
C THR A 45 6.99 -4.27 -13.63
N ASN A 46 6.59 -4.59 -14.86
CA ASN A 46 5.24 -5.11 -15.09
C ASN A 46 4.98 -6.38 -14.29
N GLU A 47 5.99 -7.24 -14.17
CA GLU A 47 5.87 -8.47 -13.40
C GLU A 47 5.62 -8.19 -11.93
N GLU A 48 6.32 -7.21 -11.36
CA GLU A 48 6.13 -6.83 -9.97
C GLU A 48 4.73 -6.27 -9.72
N ILE A 49 4.26 -5.43 -10.64
CA ILE A 49 2.92 -4.84 -10.52
C ILE A 49 1.84 -5.92 -10.59
N LEU A 50 1.98 -6.86 -11.53
CA LEU A 50 1.03 -7.96 -11.65
C LEU A 50 1.06 -8.88 -10.43
N GLU A 51 2.23 -9.08 -9.85
CA GLU A 51 2.37 -9.86 -8.62
C GLU A 51 1.66 -9.19 -7.45
N ILE A 52 1.80 -7.87 -7.33
CA ILE A 52 1.08 -7.11 -6.32
C ILE A 52 -0.42 -7.22 -6.53
N LYS A 53 -0.87 -7.09 -7.78
CA LYS A 53 -2.28 -7.21 -8.11
C LYS A 53 -2.84 -8.57 -7.75
N GLU A 54 -2.08 -9.61 -8.01
CA GLU A 54 -2.49 -10.98 -7.67
C GLU A 54 -2.56 -11.16 -6.16
N LYS A 55 -1.55 -10.71 -5.44
CA LYS A 55 -1.53 -10.79 -3.98
C LYS A 55 -2.65 -9.98 -3.33
N ALA A 56 -3.03 -8.88 -3.96
CA ALA A 56 -4.08 -8.00 -3.44
C ALA A 56 -5.41 -8.73 -3.21
N GLN A 57 -5.65 -9.80 -3.95
CA GLN A 57 -6.88 -10.59 -3.82
C GLN A 57 -7.00 -11.28 -2.46
N ASN A 58 -5.88 -11.42 -1.75
CA ASN A 58 -5.83 -12.09 -0.45
C ASN A 58 -5.98 -11.13 0.72
N TYR A 59 -6.19 -9.85 0.43
CA TYR A 59 -6.26 -8.81 1.45
C TYR A 59 -7.54 -8.00 1.32
N ASP A 60 -7.97 -7.44 2.44
CA ASP A 60 -9.11 -6.52 2.41
C ASP A 60 -8.76 -5.22 1.69
N TYR A 61 -7.54 -4.73 1.95
CA TYR A 61 -7.04 -3.50 1.34
C TYR A 61 -5.56 -3.62 1.04
N VAL A 62 -5.14 -2.91 0.00
CA VAL A 62 -3.73 -2.72 -0.33
C VAL A 62 -3.48 -1.22 -0.27
N LEU A 63 -2.41 -0.81 0.39
CA LEU A 63 -2.08 0.61 0.53
C LEU A 63 -0.69 0.90 -0.01
N THR A 64 -0.57 2.05 -0.65
CA THR A 64 0.70 2.57 -1.10
C THR A 64 0.75 4.08 -0.90
N THR A 65 1.84 4.71 -1.27
CA THR A 65 2.05 6.14 -1.09
C THR A 65 1.72 6.91 -2.36
N GLU A 66 1.57 8.24 -2.22
CA GLU A 66 1.35 9.12 -3.37
C GLU A 66 2.49 9.04 -4.38
N LYS A 67 3.72 8.87 -3.89
CA LYS A 67 4.89 8.79 -4.77
C LYS A 67 4.88 7.50 -5.58
N ASP A 68 4.40 6.43 -4.99
CA ASP A 68 4.40 5.12 -5.64
C ASP A 68 3.25 4.95 -6.61
N ILE A 69 2.09 5.53 -6.30
CA ILE A 69 0.90 5.29 -7.12
C ILE A 69 1.06 5.76 -8.56
N VAL A 70 1.84 6.82 -8.78
CA VAL A 70 2.07 7.34 -10.14
C VAL A 70 2.88 6.37 -11.00
N LYS A 71 3.51 5.39 -10.38
CA LYS A 71 4.31 4.37 -11.06
C LYS A 71 3.51 3.11 -11.37
N ILE A 72 2.26 3.03 -10.87
CA ILE A 72 1.42 1.84 -10.99
C ILE A 72 0.40 2.06 -12.11
N ASP A 73 0.61 1.37 -13.20
CA ASP A 73 -0.21 1.51 -14.41
C ASP A 73 -1.15 0.32 -14.58
N GLU A 74 -1.65 -0.19 -13.47
CA GLU A 74 -2.55 -1.34 -13.47
C GLU A 74 -3.71 -1.05 -12.53
N ASN A 75 -4.88 -1.59 -12.83
CA ASN A 75 -6.04 -1.42 -11.97
C ASN A 75 -6.03 -2.49 -10.88
N ILE A 76 -5.87 -2.06 -9.64
CA ILE A 76 -5.96 -2.91 -8.47
C ILE A 76 -7.16 -2.46 -7.67
N GLU A 77 -8.19 -3.31 -7.64
CA GLU A 77 -9.52 -2.93 -7.17
C GLU A 77 -9.56 -2.40 -5.75
N ASN A 78 -8.82 -3.02 -4.84
CA ASN A 78 -8.81 -2.66 -3.43
C ASN A 78 -7.62 -1.79 -3.03
N LEU A 79 -7.01 -1.09 -3.98
CA LEU A 79 -5.86 -0.23 -3.72
C LEU A 79 -6.30 1.13 -3.19
N MET A 80 -5.69 1.52 -2.09
CA MET A 80 -5.88 2.81 -1.43
C MET A 80 -4.55 3.55 -1.39
N ILE A 81 -4.59 4.86 -1.25
CA ILE A 81 -3.42 5.71 -1.26
C ILE A 81 -3.34 6.50 0.03
N LEU A 82 -2.17 6.43 0.69
CA LEU A 82 -1.89 7.31 1.83
C LEU A 82 -1.33 8.62 1.31
N LYS A 83 -2.08 9.70 1.49
CA LYS A 83 -1.64 11.04 1.09
C LYS A 83 -0.81 11.71 2.16
N MET A 84 -0.08 12.75 1.76
CA MET A 84 0.88 13.45 2.64
C MET A 84 0.29 13.94 3.95
N GLN A 85 -0.99 14.22 4.00
CA GLN A 85 -1.66 14.65 5.22
C GLN A 85 -2.27 13.50 5.99
N PHE A 86 -1.77 12.29 5.75
CA PHE A 86 -2.24 11.06 6.37
C PHE A 86 -3.71 10.76 6.11
N LYS A 87 -4.19 11.22 4.96
CA LYS A 87 -5.51 10.85 4.47
C LYS A 87 -5.39 9.64 3.56
N ILE A 88 -6.35 8.74 3.66
CA ILE A 88 -6.39 7.56 2.82
C ILE A 88 -7.55 7.70 1.85
N VAL A 89 -7.26 7.52 0.57
CA VAL A 89 -8.24 7.66 -0.50
C VAL A 89 -8.15 6.48 -1.45
N GLU A 90 -9.25 6.23 -2.14
CA GLU A 90 -9.25 5.23 -3.20
C GLU A 90 -8.47 5.76 -4.39
N LYS A 91 -7.84 4.84 -5.09
CA LYS A 91 -7.09 5.16 -6.28
C LYS A 91 -7.96 5.83 -7.35
#